data_6ed82eedb11dc0d33cb830f36e0cfaa6
#
_entry.id   6ed82eedb11dc0d33cb830f36e0cfaa6
#
_cell.length_a   1.000
_cell.length_b   1.000
_cell.length_c   1.000
_cell.angle_alpha   90.00
_cell.angle_beta   90.00
_cell.angle_gamma   90.00
#
_symmetry.space_group_name_H-M   'P 1'
#
loop_
_entity.id
_entity.type
_entity.pdbx_description
1 polymer ?
#
loop_
_entity_poly.entity_id
_entity_poly.type
_entity_poly.pdbx_seq_one_letter_code
_entity_poly.pdbx_strand_id
1 'polypeptide(L)'
;MVDKITVGHVHMSGCTGCLVSLADNYGGLLTILDRYADLVYGLTLADVRHIPKMDVALVEGSVCIQDKIAVEEIKETREKATVVVALGGCACYGNITRFARGGQQNQPAQESYLPIGDLIKVDVYIPACAPTPQLIRNVCVMAYLLLKGTKEQKELATKYLTPLMNLAARGTESCGCDLMVEVINQGLCMGCGSCASACPVRAITMEFGKPNIERDLCIKCGACYAQCPRGFFNTDVVTEYEAINEAIMAALQ
;
A
#
# COMPACT_ATOMS: atom_id res chain seq x y z
N MET A 1 -2.03 27.21 15.40
CA MET A 1 -2.35 25.77 15.26
C MET A 1 -1.93 25.38 13.87
N VAL A 2 -1.20 24.30 13.72
CA VAL A 2 -0.83 23.75 12.40
C VAL A 2 -2.13 23.28 11.74
N ASP A 3 -2.32 23.61 10.46
CA ASP A 3 -3.51 23.19 9.68
C ASP A 3 -3.35 21.71 9.34
N LYS A 4 -3.96 20.82 10.13
CA LYS A 4 -3.88 19.37 9.98
C LYS A 4 -4.67 18.90 8.74
N ILE A 5 -4.28 17.75 8.22
CA ILE A 5 -5.10 17.01 7.23
C ILE A 5 -6.06 16.05 7.95
N THR A 6 -7.20 15.81 7.35
CA THR A 6 -8.17 14.82 7.85
C THR A 6 -7.89 13.45 7.21
N VAL A 7 -7.76 12.42 8.04
CA VAL A 7 -7.42 11.06 7.61
C VAL A 7 -8.48 10.09 8.09
N GLY A 8 -8.94 9.22 7.21
CA GLY A 8 -9.81 8.09 7.56
C GLY A 8 -9.12 6.76 7.28
N HIS A 9 -9.34 5.78 8.15
CA HIS A 9 -8.99 4.38 7.91
C HIS A 9 -10.26 3.59 7.57
N VAL A 10 -10.33 3.09 6.34
CA VAL A 10 -11.45 2.29 5.83
C VAL A 10 -11.00 0.83 5.75
N HIS A 11 -11.70 -0.05 6.48
CA HIS A 11 -11.37 -1.46 6.54
C HIS A 11 -12.35 -2.27 5.70
N MET A 12 -11.85 -2.88 4.64
CA MET A 12 -12.56 -3.86 3.82
C MET A 12 -12.23 -5.29 4.28
N SER A 13 -12.30 -6.27 3.40
CA SER A 13 -11.97 -7.67 3.73
C SER A 13 -10.47 -7.88 3.83
N GLY A 14 -9.96 -8.01 5.03
CA GLY A 14 -8.53 -8.20 5.32
C GLY A 14 -8.28 -8.75 6.72
N CYS A 15 -7.00 -8.90 7.07
CA CYS A 15 -6.58 -9.44 8.37
C CYS A 15 -6.28 -8.37 9.43
N THR A 16 -6.48 -7.10 9.11
CA THR A 16 -6.14 -5.93 9.97
C THR A 16 -4.63 -5.74 10.21
N GLY A 17 -3.78 -6.52 9.54
CA GLY A 17 -2.32 -6.46 9.72
C GLY A 17 -1.70 -5.13 9.31
N CYS A 18 -2.31 -4.42 8.36
CA CYS A 18 -1.83 -3.10 7.93
C CYS A 18 -2.13 -2.04 8.99
N LEU A 19 -3.29 -2.10 9.64
CA LEU A 19 -3.62 -1.23 10.78
C LEU A 19 -2.70 -1.49 11.98
N VAL A 20 -2.40 -2.76 12.27
CA VAL A 20 -1.42 -3.11 13.30
C VAL A 20 -0.06 -2.54 12.96
N SER A 21 0.40 -2.67 11.71
CA SER A 21 1.67 -2.08 11.26
C SER A 21 1.68 -0.54 11.35
N LEU A 22 0.54 0.12 11.09
CA LEU A 22 0.41 1.55 11.34
C LEU A 22 0.58 1.88 12.83
N ALA A 23 -0.06 1.11 13.71
CA ALA A 23 0.02 1.27 15.16
C ALA A 23 1.44 1.02 15.70
N ASP A 24 2.20 0.12 15.09
CA ASP A 24 3.59 -0.19 15.47
C ASP A 24 4.58 0.97 15.25
N ASN A 25 4.12 2.11 14.75
CA ASN A 25 4.90 3.34 14.76
C ASN A 25 5.00 4.00 16.14
N TYR A 26 4.22 3.54 17.12
CA TYR A 26 4.25 4.02 18.51
C TYR A 26 4.27 5.56 18.62
N GLY A 27 5.36 6.12 19.18
CA GLY A 27 5.53 7.56 19.32
C GLY A 27 5.45 8.35 18.01
N GLY A 28 5.89 7.76 16.90
CA GLY A 28 5.76 8.38 15.57
C GLY A 28 4.31 8.55 15.12
N LEU A 29 3.44 7.58 15.40
CA LEU A 29 2.00 7.71 15.14
C LEU A 29 1.38 8.82 16.01
N LEU A 30 1.74 8.86 17.29
CA LEU A 30 1.25 9.90 18.19
C LEU A 30 1.67 11.30 17.70
N THR A 31 2.91 11.46 17.25
CA THR A 31 3.39 12.71 16.66
C THR A 31 2.59 13.12 15.42
N ILE A 32 2.28 12.14 14.53
CA ILE A 32 1.46 12.40 13.33
C ILE A 32 0.07 12.88 13.75
N LEU A 33 -0.58 12.19 14.67
CA LEU A 33 -1.92 12.54 15.14
C LEU A 33 -1.96 13.86 15.92
N ASP A 34 -0.90 14.16 16.65
CA ASP A 34 -0.82 15.42 17.40
C ASP A 34 -0.61 16.63 16.49
N ARG A 35 0.24 16.52 15.46
CA ARG A 35 0.72 17.67 14.70
C ARG A 35 0.18 17.76 13.27
N TYR A 36 -0.06 16.63 12.59
CA TYR A 36 -0.24 16.61 11.14
C TYR A 36 -1.58 16.09 10.66
N ALA A 37 -2.22 15.20 11.43
CA ALA A 37 -3.41 14.52 10.98
C ALA A 37 -4.47 14.39 12.08
N ASP A 38 -5.72 14.65 11.72
CA ASP A 38 -6.87 14.30 12.57
C ASP A 38 -7.49 13.02 12.01
N LEU A 39 -7.58 11.97 12.83
CA LEU A 39 -8.27 10.74 12.47
C LEU A 39 -9.77 10.97 12.59
N VAL A 40 -10.45 11.12 11.45
CA VAL A 40 -11.88 11.44 11.39
C VAL A 40 -12.77 10.23 11.16
N TYR A 41 -12.18 9.09 10.73
CA TYR A 41 -12.90 7.84 10.51
C TYR A 41 -11.99 6.64 10.75
N GLY A 42 -12.55 5.59 11.36
CA GLY A 42 -11.88 4.31 11.57
C GLY A 42 -12.65 3.50 12.60
N LEU A 43 -13.37 2.48 12.15
CA LEU A 43 -14.31 1.71 13.00
C LEU A 43 -13.69 1.10 14.26
N THR A 44 -12.36 0.89 14.26
CA THR A 44 -11.62 0.36 15.40
C THR A 44 -10.98 1.43 16.28
N LEU A 45 -10.83 2.66 15.77
CA LEU A 45 -10.06 3.73 16.42
C LEU A 45 -10.89 4.99 16.69
N ALA A 46 -12.02 5.16 16.02
CA ALA A 46 -12.88 6.33 16.15
C ALA A 46 -14.36 5.92 16.26
N ASP A 47 -15.10 6.61 17.11
CA ASP A 47 -16.54 6.34 17.27
C ASP A 47 -17.40 7.11 16.25
N VAL A 48 -17.11 6.89 14.96
CA VAL A 48 -17.82 7.47 13.82
C VAL A 48 -18.37 6.35 12.96
N ARG A 49 -19.69 6.37 12.68
CA ARG A 49 -20.41 5.29 11.99
C ARG A 49 -20.70 5.57 10.52
N HIS A 50 -20.38 6.74 10.04
CA HIS A 50 -20.57 7.14 8.64
C HIS A 50 -19.27 7.74 8.11
N ILE A 51 -18.97 7.51 6.85
CA ILE A 51 -17.78 8.03 6.21
C ILE A 51 -17.91 9.55 6.05
N PRO A 52 -17.05 10.36 6.69
CA PRO A 52 -17.06 11.81 6.51
C PRO A 52 -16.30 12.22 5.25
N LYS A 53 -16.37 13.48 4.86
CA LYS A 53 -15.39 14.06 3.92
C LYS A 53 -14.02 14.08 4.58
N MET A 54 -12.98 13.71 3.81
CA MET A 54 -11.61 13.65 4.32
C MET A 54 -10.59 13.98 3.23
N ASP A 55 -9.42 14.39 3.66
CA ASP A 55 -8.30 14.64 2.74
C ASP A 55 -7.70 13.33 2.24
N VAL A 56 -7.49 12.36 3.12
CA VAL A 56 -6.85 11.08 2.80
C VAL A 56 -7.66 9.93 3.37
N ALA A 57 -8.02 8.96 2.54
CA ALA A 57 -8.55 7.67 2.95
C ALA A 57 -7.45 6.59 2.82
N LEU A 58 -7.08 5.97 3.94
CA LEU A 58 -6.25 4.77 3.97
C LEU A 58 -7.19 3.56 3.90
N VAL A 59 -7.24 2.88 2.77
CA VAL A 59 -8.13 1.74 2.57
C VAL A 59 -7.34 0.44 2.68
N GLU A 60 -7.68 -0.39 3.65
CA GLU A 60 -7.11 -1.71 3.90
C GLU A 60 -8.07 -2.82 3.50
N GLY A 61 -7.54 -3.89 2.91
CA GLY A 61 -8.33 -5.06 2.53
C GLY A 61 -8.84 -5.01 1.10
N SER A 62 -9.36 -6.14 0.63
CA SER A 62 -10.01 -6.30 -0.68
C SER A 62 -11.52 -6.15 -0.56
N VAL A 63 -12.22 -5.96 -1.66
CA VAL A 63 -13.68 -5.79 -1.66
C VAL A 63 -14.37 -7.06 -2.10
N CYS A 64 -15.28 -7.58 -1.27
CA CYS A 64 -16.20 -8.64 -1.66
C CYS A 64 -17.29 -8.04 -2.57
N ILE A 65 -17.30 -8.38 -3.85
CA ILE A 65 -18.27 -7.81 -4.81
C ILE A 65 -19.70 -8.35 -4.63
N GLN A 66 -19.86 -9.43 -3.90
CA GLN A 66 -21.19 -9.97 -3.55
C GLN A 66 -21.79 -9.25 -2.34
N ASP A 67 -20.96 -8.57 -1.55
CA ASP A 67 -21.43 -7.71 -0.46
C ASP A 67 -21.70 -6.29 -1.00
N LYS A 68 -22.98 -6.01 -1.22
CA LYS A 68 -23.40 -4.70 -1.74
C LYS A 68 -23.01 -3.54 -0.82
N ILE A 69 -23.00 -3.78 0.49
CA ILE A 69 -22.63 -2.75 1.47
C ILE A 69 -21.16 -2.39 1.30
N ALA A 70 -20.27 -3.39 1.20
CA ALA A 70 -18.86 -3.16 0.99
C ALA A 70 -18.57 -2.44 -0.35
N VAL A 71 -19.32 -2.77 -1.41
CA VAL A 71 -19.21 -2.09 -2.71
C VAL A 71 -19.68 -0.64 -2.65
N GLU A 72 -20.75 -0.37 -1.93
CA GLU A 72 -21.24 1.01 -1.71
C GLU A 72 -20.27 1.81 -0.86
N GLU A 73 -19.77 1.22 0.23
CA GLU A 73 -18.80 1.85 1.15
C GLU A 73 -17.52 2.27 0.44
N ILE A 74 -16.96 1.42 -0.42
CA ILE A 74 -15.72 1.78 -1.15
C ILE A 74 -15.97 2.90 -2.18
N LYS A 75 -17.12 2.94 -2.83
CA LYS A 75 -17.51 4.02 -3.75
C LYS A 75 -17.72 5.33 -2.99
N GLU A 76 -18.46 5.28 -1.88
CA GLU A 76 -18.66 6.43 -0.99
C GLU A 76 -17.31 6.97 -0.48
N THR A 77 -16.37 6.08 -0.13
CA THR A 77 -15.01 6.46 0.26
C THR A 77 -14.33 7.27 -0.84
N ARG A 78 -14.41 6.83 -2.12
CA ARG A 78 -13.81 7.57 -3.22
C ARG A 78 -14.45 8.95 -3.44
N GLU A 79 -15.76 9.04 -3.28
CA GLU A 79 -16.48 10.31 -3.45
C GLU A 79 -16.15 11.33 -2.35
N LYS A 80 -15.87 10.87 -1.15
CA LYS A 80 -15.64 11.71 0.03
C LYS A 80 -14.17 11.99 0.34
N ALA A 81 -13.25 11.21 -0.22
CA ALA A 81 -11.81 11.40 -0.03
C ALA A 81 -11.17 12.16 -1.19
N THR A 82 -10.31 13.13 -0.88
CA THR A 82 -9.49 13.81 -1.90
C THR A 82 -8.45 12.86 -2.48
N VAL A 83 -7.77 12.11 -1.60
CA VAL A 83 -6.76 11.12 -1.96
C VAL A 83 -7.16 9.77 -1.40
N VAL A 84 -7.16 8.73 -2.23
CA VAL A 84 -7.37 7.34 -1.80
C VAL A 84 -6.05 6.58 -1.89
N VAL A 85 -5.65 6.00 -0.78
CA VAL A 85 -4.44 5.20 -0.63
C VAL A 85 -4.84 3.74 -0.40
N ALA A 86 -4.43 2.86 -1.30
CA ALA A 86 -4.55 1.41 -1.08
C ALA A 86 -3.44 0.95 -0.13
N LEU A 87 -3.82 0.51 1.06
CA LEU A 87 -2.90 0.10 2.11
C LEU A 87 -2.80 -1.43 2.18
N GLY A 88 -1.63 -1.93 1.84
CA GLY A 88 -1.32 -3.36 1.87
C GLY A 88 -1.71 -4.14 0.62
N GLY A 89 -1.15 -5.35 0.49
CA GLY A 89 -1.29 -6.18 -0.70
C GLY A 89 -2.73 -6.57 -1.03
N CYS A 90 -3.61 -6.71 -0.03
CA CYS A 90 -5.03 -7.03 -0.27
C CYS A 90 -5.74 -5.87 -0.99
N ALA A 91 -5.54 -4.64 -0.54
CA ALA A 91 -6.10 -3.46 -1.18
C ALA A 91 -5.52 -3.23 -2.57
N CYS A 92 -4.18 -3.39 -2.72
CA CYS A 92 -3.49 -3.13 -3.98
C CYS A 92 -3.74 -4.20 -5.05
N TYR A 93 -3.75 -5.49 -4.68
CA TYR A 93 -3.69 -6.60 -5.64
C TYR A 93 -4.67 -7.75 -5.33
N GLY A 94 -5.50 -7.62 -4.32
CA GLY A 94 -6.36 -8.70 -3.84
C GLY A 94 -5.63 -9.79 -3.05
N ASN A 95 -4.32 -9.91 -3.21
CA ASN A 95 -3.41 -10.81 -2.48
C ASN A 95 -4.07 -12.15 -2.08
N ILE A 96 -3.83 -12.60 -0.84
CA ILE A 96 -4.32 -13.90 -0.34
C ILE A 96 -5.85 -14.01 -0.29
N THR A 97 -6.58 -12.91 -0.19
CA THR A 97 -8.05 -12.93 -0.17
C THR A 97 -8.66 -13.46 -1.47
N ARG A 98 -7.95 -13.34 -2.60
CA ARG A 98 -8.37 -13.92 -3.89
C ARG A 98 -8.26 -15.45 -3.91
N PHE A 99 -7.54 -16.07 -2.96
CA PHE A 99 -7.17 -17.49 -2.97
C PHE A 99 -7.41 -18.16 -1.60
N ALA A 100 -8.50 -17.81 -0.93
CA ALA A 100 -8.75 -18.10 0.48
C ALA A 100 -8.72 -19.60 0.86
N ARG A 101 -8.86 -20.53 -0.04
CA ARG A 101 -8.87 -21.97 0.29
C ARG A 101 -7.53 -22.67 0.05
N GLY A 102 -6.44 -21.92 -0.09
CA GLY A 102 -5.11 -22.48 -0.31
C GLY A 102 -4.94 -23.20 -1.66
N GLY A 103 -5.89 -23.04 -2.57
CA GLY A 103 -5.78 -23.55 -3.93
C GLY A 103 -4.84 -22.69 -4.78
N GLN A 104 -4.16 -23.31 -5.73
CA GLN A 104 -3.34 -22.63 -6.71
C GLN A 104 -4.15 -22.00 -7.84
N GLN A 105 -5.43 -22.31 -7.92
CA GLN A 105 -6.37 -21.77 -8.90
C GLN A 105 -7.46 -20.97 -8.22
N ASN A 106 -7.93 -19.92 -8.91
CA ASN A 106 -9.08 -19.16 -8.46
C ASN A 106 -10.28 -20.10 -8.30
N GLN A 107 -10.94 -19.99 -7.15
CA GLN A 107 -12.23 -20.61 -6.92
C GLN A 107 -13.32 -19.59 -7.23
N PRO A 108 -14.50 -19.96 -7.73
CA PRO A 108 -15.58 -19.02 -8.01
C PRO A 108 -15.93 -18.11 -6.82
N ALA A 109 -15.89 -18.64 -5.62
CA ALA A 109 -16.13 -17.85 -4.40
C ALA A 109 -15.05 -16.79 -4.13
N GLN A 110 -13.87 -16.91 -4.73
CA GLN A 110 -12.72 -16.02 -4.52
C GLN A 110 -12.58 -14.96 -5.62
N GLU A 111 -13.18 -15.18 -6.76
CA GLU A 111 -13.38 -14.16 -7.77
C GLU A 111 -14.27 -13.02 -7.24
N SER A 112 -14.95 -13.29 -6.13
CA SER A 112 -15.75 -12.28 -5.41
C SER A 112 -14.91 -11.24 -4.67
N TYR A 113 -13.63 -11.46 -4.44
CA TYR A 113 -12.73 -10.53 -3.75
C TYR A 113 -11.81 -9.86 -4.75
N LEU A 114 -12.04 -8.57 -4.95
CA LEU A 114 -11.25 -7.75 -5.88
C LEU A 114 -10.38 -6.73 -5.12
N PRO A 115 -9.20 -6.39 -5.67
CA PRO A 115 -8.47 -5.21 -5.21
C PRO A 115 -9.30 -3.95 -5.42
N ILE A 116 -9.08 -2.94 -4.59
CA ILE A 116 -9.93 -1.73 -4.62
C ILE A 116 -9.83 -0.96 -5.94
N GLY A 117 -8.67 -1.03 -6.61
CA GLY A 117 -8.43 -0.37 -7.89
C GLY A 117 -9.26 -0.90 -9.06
N ASP A 118 -9.87 -2.09 -8.92
CA ASP A 118 -10.82 -2.62 -9.92
C ASP A 118 -12.21 -1.98 -9.80
N LEU A 119 -12.49 -1.32 -8.69
CA LEU A 119 -13.80 -0.73 -8.39
C LEU A 119 -13.79 0.79 -8.36
N ILE A 120 -12.69 1.38 -7.91
CA ILE A 120 -12.53 2.84 -7.77
C ILE A 120 -11.16 3.29 -8.23
N LYS A 121 -11.02 4.58 -8.57
CA LYS A 121 -9.71 5.18 -8.81
C LYS A 121 -8.94 5.27 -7.50
N VAL A 122 -7.72 4.73 -7.48
CA VAL A 122 -6.77 4.84 -6.38
C VAL A 122 -5.63 5.76 -6.79
N ASP A 123 -5.19 6.61 -5.88
CA ASP A 123 -4.16 7.60 -6.16
C ASP A 123 -2.77 7.11 -5.77
N VAL A 124 -2.65 6.32 -4.69
CA VAL A 124 -1.37 5.83 -4.17
C VAL A 124 -1.51 4.37 -3.73
N TYR A 125 -0.55 3.53 -4.08
CA TYR A 125 -0.43 2.17 -3.57
C TYR A 125 0.68 2.08 -2.53
N ILE A 126 0.39 1.52 -1.36
CA ILE A 126 1.37 1.11 -0.35
C ILE A 126 1.33 -0.42 -0.30
N PRO A 127 2.08 -1.10 -1.15
CA PRO A 127 2.04 -2.57 -1.24
C PRO A 127 2.78 -3.19 -0.05
N ALA A 128 2.74 -4.46 0.05
CA ALA A 128 3.28 -5.41 1.01
C ALA A 128 2.21 -6.03 1.93
N CYS A 129 2.60 -7.09 2.66
CA CYS A 129 1.65 -7.81 3.49
C CYS A 129 2.33 -8.20 4.84
N ALA A 130 2.29 -7.31 5.81
CA ALA A 130 1.86 -5.90 5.77
C ALA A 130 2.98 -4.97 5.29
N PRO A 131 2.70 -3.71 4.87
CA PRO A 131 3.73 -2.70 4.68
C PRO A 131 4.46 -2.42 6.00
N THR A 132 5.72 -2.04 5.92
CA THR A 132 6.48 -1.73 7.14
C THR A 132 5.94 -0.47 7.84
N PRO A 133 6.01 -0.40 9.18
CA PRO A 133 5.62 0.80 9.93
C PRO A 133 6.26 2.07 9.38
N GLN A 134 7.55 2.00 9.04
CA GLN A 134 8.30 3.12 8.49
C GLN A 134 7.74 3.61 7.15
N LEU A 135 7.39 2.69 6.25
CA LEU A 135 6.81 3.06 4.95
C LEU A 135 5.48 3.78 5.12
N ILE A 136 4.59 3.23 5.96
CA ILE A 136 3.28 3.84 6.22
C ILE A 136 3.46 5.23 6.84
N ARG A 137 4.31 5.37 7.85
CA ARG A 137 4.65 6.65 8.49
C ARG A 137 5.16 7.66 7.48
N ASN A 138 6.12 7.26 6.66
CA ASN A 138 6.74 8.14 5.68
C ASN A 138 5.71 8.62 4.64
N VAL A 139 4.84 7.73 4.18
CA VAL A 139 3.76 8.13 3.25
C VAL A 139 2.78 9.10 3.92
N CYS A 140 2.42 8.91 5.19
CA CYS A 140 1.56 9.84 5.93
C CYS A 140 2.20 11.24 6.02
N VAL A 141 3.49 11.32 6.38
CA VAL A 141 4.22 12.58 6.44
C VAL A 141 4.31 13.24 5.06
N MET A 142 4.65 12.46 4.03
CA MET A 142 4.75 12.98 2.66
C MET A 142 3.40 13.44 2.10
N ALA A 143 2.31 12.76 2.43
CA ALA A 143 0.96 13.20 2.07
C ALA A 143 0.64 14.56 2.72
N TYR A 144 0.98 14.74 4.01
CA TYR A 144 0.84 16.03 4.66
C TYR A 144 1.66 17.13 3.97
N LEU A 145 2.95 16.86 3.71
CA LEU A 145 3.83 17.84 3.04
C LEU A 145 3.36 18.16 1.61
N LEU A 146 2.81 17.19 0.90
CA LEU A 146 2.23 17.40 -0.43
C LEU A 146 1.02 18.34 -0.39
N LEU A 147 0.15 18.18 0.60
CA LEU A 147 -1.09 18.95 0.71
C LEU A 147 -0.86 20.35 1.33
N LYS A 148 -0.05 20.43 2.39
CA LYS A 148 0.09 21.62 3.25
C LYS A 148 1.50 22.22 3.28
N GLY A 149 2.51 21.54 2.74
CA GLY A 149 3.91 21.98 2.78
C GLY A 149 4.24 23.19 1.92
N THR A 150 5.46 23.70 2.08
CA THR A 150 6.06 24.71 1.20
C THR A 150 6.26 24.16 -0.21
N LYS A 151 6.63 25.00 -1.16
CA LYS A 151 6.88 24.56 -2.54
C LYS A 151 7.97 23.47 -2.59
N GLU A 152 9.07 23.68 -1.89
CA GLU A 152 10.20 22.75 -1.82
C GLU A 152 9.78 21.42 -1.18
N GLN A 153 8.99 21.46 -0.10
CA GLN A 153 8.44 20.28 0.57
C GLN A 153 7.47 19.50 -0.34
N LYS A 154 6.65 20.20 -1.12
CA LYS A 154 5.75 19.57 -2.09
C LYS A 154 6.51 18.88 -3.22
N GLU A 155 7.59 19.49 -3.72
CA GLU A 155 8.45 18.89 -4.75
C GLU A 155 9.10 17.59 -4.20
N LEU A 156 9.63 17.64 -2.98
CA LEU A 156 10.22 16.48 -2.32
C LEU A 156 9.20 15.37 -2.08
N ALA A 157 8.02 15.71 -1.57
CA ALA A 157 6.93 14.77 -1.34
C ALA A 157 6.45 14.12 -2.65
N THR A 158 6.36 14.90 -3.73
CA THR A 158 6.00 14.40 -5.05
C THR A 158 7.02 13.36 -5.52
N LYS A 159 8.32 13.64 -5.42
CA LYS A 159 9.37 12.68 -5.80
C LYS A 159 9.27 11.39 -5.02
N TYR A 160 9.06 11.48 -3.71
CA TYR A 160 8.92 10.30 -2.85
C TYR A 160 7.68 9.48 -3.20
N LEU A 161 6.55 10.11 -3.47
CA LEU A 161 5.28 9.44 -3.74
C LEU A 161 5.13 8.94 -5.18
N THR A 162 5.86 9.52 -6.13
CA THR A 162 5.75 9.18 -7.56
C THR A 162 5.83 7.68 -7.87
N PRO A 163 6.77 6.89 -7.30
CA PRO A 163 6.80 5.44 -7.55
C PRO A 163 5.52 4.73 -7.11
N LEU A 164 4.96 5.13 -5.97
CA LEU A 164 3.73 4.55 -5.42
C LEU A 164 2.49 5.00 -6.22
N MET A 165 2.49 6.22 -6.73
CA MET A 165 1.46 6.74 -7.65
C MET A 165 1.51 6.02 -9.01
N ASN A 166 2.71 5.75 -9.52
CA ASN A 166 2.90 4.99 -10.77
C ASN A 166 2.39 3.56 -10.63
N LEU A 167 2.53 2.93 -9.47
CA LEU A 167 1.94 1.62 -9.21
C LEU A 167 0.42 1.68 -9.26
N ALA A 168 -0.20 2.69 -8.65
CA ALA A 168 -1.64 2.88 -8.71
C ALA A 168 -2.11 3.12 -10.17
N ALA A 169 -1.34 3.85 -10.96
CA ALA A 169 -1.64 4.12 -12.37
C ALA A 169 -1.53 2.86 -13.26
N ARG A 170 -0.69 1.89 -12.90
CA ARG A 170 -0.61 0.59 -13.61
C ARG A 170 -1.84 -0.28 -13.37
N GLY A 171 -2.59 -0.02 -12.30
CA GLY A 171 -3.74 -0.81 -11.90
C GLY A 171 -3.36 -2.06 -11.09
N THR A 172 -4.28 -3.00 -11.03
CA THR A 172 -4.27 -4.13 -10.08
C THR A 172 -3.64 -5.40 -10.62
N GLU A 173 -3.19 -5.40 -11.86
CA GLU A 173 -2.48 -6.54 -12.45
C GLU A 173 -1.00 -6.49 -12.07
N SER A 174 -0.64 -7.26 -11.05
CA SER A 174 0.77 -7.55 -10.72
C SER A 174 1.07 -9.02 -10.94
N CYS A 175 2.24 -9.31 -11.47
CA CYS A 175 2.69 -10.70 -11.66
C CYS A 175 4.15 -10.86 -11.23
N GLY A 176 4.65 -12.08 -11.21
CA GLY A 176 6.08 -12.34 -11.08
C GLY A 176 6.92 -11.66 -12.18
N CYS A 177 6.29 -11.26 -13.27
CA CYS A 177 6.90 -10.50 -14.36
C CYS A 177 7.40 -9.13 -13.90
N ASP A 178 6.68 -8.45 -12.99
CA ASP A 178 7.11 -7.16 -12.46
C ASP A 178 8.40 -7.31 -11.65
N LEU A 179 8.49 -8.38 -10.85
CA LEU A 179 9.73 -8.71 -10.16
C LEU A 179 10.90 -8.93 -11.14
N MET A 180 10.64 -9.62 -12.26
CA MET A 180 11.66 -9.87 -13.28
C MET A 180 12.08 -8.58 -13.97
N VAL A 181 11.13 -7.79 -14.43
CA VAL A 181 11.39 -6.58 -15.23
C VAL A 181 12.00 -5.46 -14.38
N GLU A 182 11.43 -5.23 -13.22
CA GLU A 182 11.73 -4.05 -12.39
C GLU A 182 12.89 -4.26 -11.42
N VAL A 183 13.21 -5.51 -11.09
CA VAL A 183 14.23 -5.82 -10.08
C VAL A 183 15.36 -6.67 -10.65
N ILE A 184 15.02 -7.83 -11.24
CA ILE A 184 16.05 -8.80 -11.63
C ILE A 184 16.80 -8.32 -12.86
N ASN A 185 16.06 -7.93 -13.92
CA ASN A 185 16.65 -7.44 -15.17
C ASN A 185 17.37 -6.09 -15.00
N GLN A 186 17.00 -5.31 -13.96
CA GLN A 186 17.67 -4.06 -13.63
C GLN A 186 18.93 -4.27 -12.77
N GLY A 187 19.29 -5.52 -12.46
CA GLY A 187 20.45 -5.81 -11.63
C GLY A 187 20.29 -5.47 -10.14
N LEU A 188 19.08 -5.15 -9.69
CA LEU A 188 18.80 -4.74 -8.31
C LEU A 188 18.65 -5.93 -7.36
N CYS A 189 18.49 -7.15 -7.89
CA CYS A 189 18.30 -8.35 -7.08
C CYS A 189 19.54 -8.68 -6.25
N MET A 190 19.36 -8.73 -4.92
CA MET A 190 20.40 -9.07 -3.96
C MET A 190 20.38 -10.54 -3.49
N GLY A 191 19.50 -11.37 -4.06
CA GLY A 191 19.41 -12.79 -3.75
C GLY A 191 18.86 -13.14 -2.37
N CYS A 192 18.11 -12.24 -1.72
CA CYS A 192 17.64 -12.41 -0.34
C CYS A 192 16.55 -13.48 -0.13
N GLY A 193 15.90 -13.97 -1.19
CA GLY A 193 14.87 -15.01 -1.12
C GLY A 193 13.49 -14.56 -0.63
N SER A 194 13.28 -13.28 -0.28
CA SER A 194 11.99 -12.78 0.20
C SER A 194 10.84 -13.05 -0.76
N CYS A 195 11.08 -12.95 -2.08
CA CYS A 195 10.08 -13.24 -3.10
C CYS A 195 9.66 -14.71 -3.11
N ALA A 196 10.59 -15.64 -2.92
CA ALA A 196 10.30 -17.08 -2.85
C ALA A 196 9.53 -17.40 -1.56
N SER A 197 9.93 -16.82 -0.44
CA SER A 197 9.25 -17.00 0.86
C SER A 197 7.84 -16.42 0.88
N ALA A 198 7.63 -15.30 0.16
CA ALA A 198 6.33 -14.65 0.07
C ALA A 198 5.36 -15.31 -0.93
N CYS A 199 5.83 -16.23 -1.78
CA CYS A 199 4.99 -16.83 -2.79
C CYS A 199 4.00 -17.85 -2.20
N PRO A 200 2.68 -17.57 -2.19
CA PRO A 200 1.71 -18.46 -1.54
C PRO A 200 1.54 -19.80 -2.26
N VAL A 201 1.89 -19.86 -3.54
CA VAL A 201 1.79 -21.05 -4.38
C VAL A 201 3.14 -21.68 -4.71
N ARG A 202 4.22 -21.18 -4.09
CA ARG A 202 5.59 -21.68 -4.31
C ARG A 202 6.04 -21.69 -5.77
N ALA A 203 5.55 -20.74 -6.56
CA ALA A 203 5.93 -20.57 -7.96
C ALA A 203 7.33 -19.98 -8.14
N ILE A 204 8.06 -19.68 -7.04
CA ILE A 204 9.38 -19.08 -7.09
C ILE A 204 10.35 -19.94 -6.32
N THR A 205 11.40 -20.39 -7.01
CA THR A 205 12.56 -21.07 -6.45
C THR A 205 13.79 -20.17 -6.54
N MET A 206 14.76 -20.37 -5.66
CA MET A 206 16.02 -19.63 -5.73
C MET A 206 17.08 -20.51 -6.39
N GLU A 207 17.61 -20.08 -7.53
CA GLU A 207 18.63 -20.78 -8.29
C GLU A 207 19.83 -19.86 -8.50
N PHE A 208 21.01 -20.31 -8.10
CA PHE A 208 22.25 -19.52 -8.21
C PHE A 208 22.12 -18.08 -7.62
N GLY A 209 21.39 -17.94 -6.52
CA GLY A 209 21.16 -16.65 -5.87
C GLY A 209 20.17 -15.72 -6.58
N LYS A 210 19.43 -16.21 -7.56
CA LYS A 210 18.37 -15.47 -8.28
C LYS A 210 17.04 -16.22 -8.23
N PRO A 211 15.90 -15.52 -8.21
CA PRO A 211 14.61 -16.15 -8.30
C PRO A 211 14.35 -16.69 -9.73
N ASN A 212 13.94 -17.93 -9.79
CA ASN A 212 13.37 -18.56 -10.96
C ASN A 212 11.85 -18.67 -10.77
N ILE A 213 11.07 -18.18 -11.74
CA ILE A 213 9.62 -18.06 -11.62
C ILE A 213 8.94 -19.05 -12.57
N GLU A 214 8.22 -20.00 -12.00
CA GLU A 214 7.38 -20.93 -12.76
C GLU A 214 6.05 -20.24 -13.06
N ARG A 215 5.90 -19.80 -14.33
CA ARG A 215 4.78 -18.94 -14.73
C ARG A 215 3.44 -19.65 -14.68
N ASP A 216 3.43 -20.95 -14.95
CA ASP A 216 2.20 -21.76 -14.97
C ASP A 216 1.60 -21.93 -13.56
N LEU A 217 2.44 -21.81 -12.52
CA LEU A 217 2.00 -21.81 -11.12
C LEU A 217 1.64 -20.41 -10.61
N CYS A 218 2.06 -19.36 -11.31
CA CYS A 218 1.89 -17.99 -10.84
C CYS A 218 0.43 -17.53 -10.93
N ILE A 219 -0.14 -17.20 -9.78
CA ILE A 219 -1.51 -16.72 -9.62
C ILE A 219 -1.64 -15.19 -9.71
N LYS A 220 -0.60 -14.48 -10.11
CA LYS A 220 -0.57 -13.02 -10.30
C LYS A 220 -1.00 -12.20 -9.07
N CYS A 221 -0.71 -12.66 -7.87
CA CYS A 221 -1.10 -11.99 -6.62
C CYS A 221 -0.21 -10.80 -6.21
N GLY A 222 0.91 -10.57 -6.89
CA GLY A 222 1.84 -9.48 -6.60
C GLY A 222 2.66 -9.60 -5.30
N ALA A 223 2.46 -10.64 -4.50
CA ALA A 223 3.11 -10.77 -3.19
C ALA A 223 4.64 -10.75 -3.26
N CYS A 224 5.23 -11.39 -4.28
CA CYS A 224 6.68 -11.44 -4.47
C CYS A 224 7.29 -10.05 -4.72
N TYR A 225 6.62 -9.22 -5.51
CA TYR A 225 7.06 -7.87 -5.80
C TYR A 225 6.81 -6.94 -4.60
N ALA A 226 5.63 -7.07 -3.96
CA ALA A 226 5.28 -6.31 -2.77
C ALA A 226 6.22 -6.55 -1.58
N GLN A 227 6.75 -7.76 -1.42
CA GLN A 227 7.68 -8.12 -0.35
C GLN A 227 9.16 -7.94 -0.73
N CYS A 228 9.44 -7.59 -1.98
CA CYS A 228 10.82 -7.39 -2.42
C CYS A 228 11.37 -6.09 -1.82
N PRO A 229 12.50 -6.12 -1.07
CA PRO A 229 13.10 -4.91 -0.52
C PRO A 229 13.67 -3.97 -1.60
N ARG A 230 13.75 -4.44 -2.84
CA ARG A 230 14.14 -3.66 -4.03
C ARG A 230 12.99 -3.43 -4.99
N GLY A 231 11.82 -3.99 -4.74
CA GLY A 231 10.59 -3.61 -5.40
C GLY A 231 10.31 -2.14 -5.08
N PHE A 232 9.80 -1.38 -6.04
CA PHE A 232 9.53 0.05 -5.86
C PHE A 232 10.79 0.92 -5.61
N PHE A 233 11.96 0.35 -5.83
CA PHE A 233 13.21 1.09 -5.70
C PHE A 233 13.31 2.11 -6.84
N ASN A 234 13.35 3.39 -6.47
CA ASN A 234 13.57 4.48 -7.41
C ASN A 234 14.97 5.06 -7.16
N THR A 235 15.78 5.09 -8.21
CA THR A 235 17.14 5.66 -8.13
C THR A 235 17.12 7.15 -7.76
N ASP A 236 16.10 7.89 -8.19
CA ASP A 236 15.95 9.30 -7.86
C ASP A 236 15.68 9.53 -6.37
N VAL A 237 14.88 8.63 -5.75
CA VAL A 237 14.65 8.66 -4.30
C VAL A 237 15.92 8.32 -3.53
N VAL A 238 16.76 7.44 -4.06
CA VAL A 238 18.02 7.07 -3.39
C VAL A 238 19.05 8.19 -3.44
N THR A 239 19.14 8.90 -4.54
CA THR A 239 20.05 10.06 -4.66
C THR A 239 19.66 11.22 -3.77
N GLU A 240 18.39 11.34 -3.42
CA GLU A 240 17.84 12.38 -2.55
C GLU A 240 17.47 11.85 -1.16
N TYR A 241 17.90 10.63 -0.82
CA TYR A 241 17.52 9.96 0.43
C TYR A 241 17.81 10.80 1.68
N GLU A 242 18.94 11.49 1.73
CA GLU A 242 19.33 12.33 2.86
C GLU A 242 18.33 13.48 3.05
N ALA A 243 18.00 14.21 1.99
CA ALA A 243 17.04 15.31 2.03
C ALA A 243 15.63 14.82 2.39
N ILE A 244 15.22 13.67 1.87
CA ILE A 244 13.93 13.04 2.21
C ILE A 244 13.91 12.63 3.68
N ASN A 245 14.96 11.98 4.16
CA ASN A 245 15.05 11.54 5.53
C ASN A 245 15.10 12.73 6.50
N GLU A 246 15.83 13.78 6.19
CA GLU A 246 15.85 15.02 6.97
C GLU A 246 14.46 15.66 7.06
N ALA A 247 13.73 15.75 5.94
CA ALA A 247 12.36 16.28 5.92
C ALA A 247 11.40 15.44 6.78
N ILE A 248 11.50 14.11 6.72
CA ILE A 248 10.70 13.20 7.55
C ILE A 248 11.08 13.36 9.01
N MET A 249 12.36 13.38 9.34
CA MET A 249 12.83 13.51 10.72
C MET A 249 12.48 14.86 11.31
N ALA A 250 12.60 15.95 10.55
CA ALA A 250 12.17 17.27 10.97
C ALA A 250 10.65 17.35 11.25
N ALA A 251 9.87 16.64 10.46
CA ALA A 251 8.43 16.54 10.67
C ALA A 251 8.05 15.68 11.90
N LEU A 252 8.92 14.79 12.34
CA LEU A 252 8.67 13.90 13.50
C LEU A 252 9.22 14.46 14.83
N GLN A 253 10.06 15.50 14.81
CA GLN A 253 10.54 16.22 15.99
C GLN A 253 9.52 17.26 16.47
#